data_a566632e2ecaa655f6c52493d0f1aefd
#
_entry.id   a566632e2ecaa655f6c52493d0f1aefd
#
_cell.length_a   1.000
_cell.length_b   1.000
_cell.length_c   1.000
_cell.angle_alpha   90.00
_cell.angle_beta   90.00
_cell.angle_gamma   90.00
#
_symmetry.space_group_name_H-M   'P 1'
#
loop_
_entity.id
_entity.type
_entity.pdbx_description
1 polymer ?
#
loop_
_entity_poly.entity_id
_entity_poly.type
_entity_poly.pdbx_seq_one_letter_code
_entity_poly.pdbx_strand_id
1 'polypeptide(L)'
;MFELIRAHITIVGLHQANVSIYEYNVSTTPQVGAINLNDVRRIFHGYIDTAFVTSGHSTFDGTRDIDFGSHDGHGLLIGTDSIWVALETVDTGAQNSLHLDLEYRIITVSAAEYIGIIQSQQ
;
A
#
# COMPACT_ATOMS: atom_id res chain seq x y z
N MET A 1 0.47 20.20 -1.83
CA MET A 1 -0.32 18.98 -1.47
C MET A 1 -0.51 18.14 -2.72
N PHE A 2 -0.49 16.82 -2.61
CA PHE A 2 -0.89 15.97 -3.72
C PHE A 2 -2.21 15.27 -3.48
N GLU A 3 -2.88 15.07 -4.59
CA GLU A 3 -4.08 14.28 -4.70
C GLU A 3 -3.73 12.97 -5.39
N LEU A 4 -3.84 11.88 -4.66
CA LEU A 4 -3.61 10.53 -5.17
C LEU A 4 -4.84 10.07 -5.95
N ILE A 5 -4.64 9.74 -7.22
CA ILE A 5 -5.73 9.39 -8.15
C ILE A 5 -5.85 7.88 -8.27
N ARG A 6 -4.73 7.20 -8.48
CA ARG A 6 -4.70 5.76 -8.70
C ARG A 6 -3.43 5.14 -8.12
N ALA A 7 -3.54 3.91 -7.67
CA ALA A 7 -2.41 3.07 -7.32
C ALA A 7 -2.49 1.74 -8.06
N HIS A 8 -1.38 1.33 -8.66
CA HIS A 8 -1.19 0.02 -9.25
C HIS A 8 -0.14 -0.73 -8.46
N ILE A 9 -0.51 -1.88 -7.92
CA ILE A 9 0.33 -2.67 -7.04
C ILE A 9 0.55 -4.04 -7.66
N THR A 10 1.81 -4.45 -7.77
CA THR A 10 2.20 -5.81 -8.20
C THR A 10 3.14 -6.41 -7.17
N ILE A 11 2.79 -7.58 -6.67
CA ILE A 11 3.65 -8.40 -5.81
C ILE A 11 4.10 -9.63 -6.58
N VAL A 12 5.40 -9.83 -6.63
CA VAL A 12 6.01 -11.02 -7.21
C VAL A 12 6.79 -11.73 -6.11
N GLY A 13 6.52 -13.01 -5.90
CA GLY A 13 7.14 -13.77 -4.84
C GLY A 13 7.40 -15.23 -5.20
N LEU A 14 8.28 -15.84 -4.41
CA LEU A 14 8.60 -17.27 -4.46
C LEU A 14 8.10 -17.95 -3.19
N HIS A 15 7.19 -18.89 -3.34
CA HIS A 15 6.69 -19.70 -2.24
C HIS A 15 7.69 -20.80 -1.86
N GLN A 16 7.89 -20.99 -0.58
CA GLN A 16 8.72 -22.08 -0.03
C GLN A 16 7.97 -23.00 0.95
N ALA A 17 6.81 -22.57 1.41
CA ALA A 17 6.02 -23.29 2.39
C ALA A 17 4.59 -23.49 1.91
N ASN A 18 3.81 -24.27 2.65
CA ASN A 18 2.41 -24.54 2.32
C ASN A 18 1.52 -23.28 2.33
N VAL A 19 1.91 -22.30 3.12
CA VAL A 19 1.22 -21.02 3.22
C VAL A 19 2.28 -19.91 3.17
N SER A 20 2.09 -18.95 2.29
CA SER A 20 2.91 -17.74 2.22
C SER A 20 2.04 -16.52 2.38
N ILE A 21 2.47 -15.58 3.19
CA ILE A 21 1.72 -14.38 3.51
C ILE A 21 2.51 -13.16 3.02
N TYR A 22 1.80 -12.26 2.37
CA TYR A 22 2.30 -10.96 1.93
C TYR A 22 1.39 -9.88 2.48
N GLU A 23 1.96 -8.96 3.24
CA GLU A 23 1.28 -7.77 3.71
C GLU A 23 2.03 -6.54 3.23
N TYR A 24 1.31 -5.56 2.71
CA TYR A 24 1.88 -4.26 2.40
C TYR A 24 1.00 -3.15 2.97
N ASN A 25 1.65 -2.07 3.34
CA ASN A 25 0.98 -0.88 3.86
C ASN A 25 1.60 0.37 3.23
N VAL A 26 0.74 1.28 2.82
CA VAL A 26 1.12 2.61 2.36
C VAL A 26 0.49 3.62 3.31
N SER A 27 1.29 4.45 3.92
CA SER A 27 0.87 5.36 5.00
C SER A 27 1.53 6.73 4.91
N THR A 28 0.98 7.69 5.64
CA THR A 28 1.54 9.04 5.75
C THR A 28 2.63 9.16 6.81
N THR A 29 2.84 8.10 7.60
CA THR A 29 3.89 8.04 8.63
C THR A 29 4.66 6.73 8.55
N PRO A 30 5.93 6.70 8.98
CA PRO A 30 6.72 5.47 8.95
C PRO A 30 6.11 4.39 9.86
N GLN A 31 6.14 3.17 9.38
CA GLN A 31 5.81 1.99 10.19
C GLN A 31 7.03 1.59 11.01
N VAL A 32 6.82 1.34 12.30
CA VAL A 32 7.83 0.81 13.21
C VAL A 32 7.36 -0.56 13.71
N GLY A 33 8.12 -1.60 13.41
CA GLY A 33 7.75 -2.98 13.73
C GLY A 33 6.78 -3.60 12.73
N ALA A 34 5.95 -4.52 13.19
CA ALA A 34 4.97 -5.20 12.35
C ALA A 34 3.92 -4.23 11.79
N ILE A 35 3.40 -4.56 10.60
CA ILE A 35 2.37 -3.75 9.96
C ILE A 35 1.10 -3.72 10.81
N ASN A 36 0.66 -2.51 11.16
CA ASN A 36 -0.59 -2.29 11.87
C ASN A 36 -1.70 -1.94 10.89
N LEU A 37 -2.58 -2.89 10.61
CA LEU A 37 -3.69 -2.71 9.69
C LEU A 37 -4.80 -1.78 10.21
N ASN A 38 -4.78 -1.43 11.49
CA ASN A 38 -5.73 -0.51 12.11
C ASN A 38 -5.19 0.93 12.24
N ASP A 39 -4.01 1.21 11.71
CA ASP A 39 -3.44 2.55 11.76
C ASP A 39 -4.29 3.53 10.94
N VAL A 40 -4.80 4.57 11.59
CA VAL A 40 -5.63 5.60 10.96
C VAL A 40 -4.88 6.45 9.91
N ARG A 41 -3.55 6.42 9.96
CA ARG A 41 -2.67 7.14 9.01
C ARG A 41 -2.38 6.34 7.75
N ARG A 42 -2.98 5.18 7.64
CA ARG A 42 -2.89 4.32 6.48
C ARG A 42 -3.63 4.94 5.29
N ILE A 43 -2.97 4.97 4.13
CA ILE A 43 -3.58 5.35 2.87
C ILE A 43 -4.30 4.13 2.27
N PHE A 44 -3.59 3.02 2.12
CA PHE A 44 -4.14 1.72 1.72
C PHE A 44 -3.22 0.59 2.16
N HIS A 45 -3.77 -0.61 2.16
CA HIS A 45 -3.03 -1.82 2.52
C HIS A 45 -3.52 -3.00 1.69
N GLY A 46 -2.74 -4.06 1.68
CA GLY A 46 -3.13 -5.35 1.16
C GLY A 46 -2.59 -6.49 2.00
N TYR A 47 -3.35 -7.56 2.01
CA TYR A 47 -3.01 -8.83 2.62
C TYR A 47 -3.29 -9.94 1.63
N ILE A 48 -2.30 -10.77 1.36
CA ILE A 48 -2.43 -11.90 0.47
C ILE A 48 -1.92 -13.13 1.20
N ASP A 49 -2.80 -14.10 1.35
CA ASP A 49 -2.53 -15.40 1.92
C ASP A 49 -2.67 -16.44 0.82
N THR A 50 -1.60 -17.16 0.54
CA THR A 50 -1.58 -18.14 -0.52
C THR A 50 -1.33 -19.53 0.06
N ALA A 51 -2.31 -20.42 -0.09
CA ALA A 51 -2.16 -21.81 0.26
C ALA A 51 -1.49 -22.58 -0.89
N PHE A 52 -0.49 -23.37 -0.57
CA PHE A 52 0.24 -24.20 -1.53
C PHE A 52 -0.01 -25.68 -1.26
N VAL A 53 -0.46 -26.41 -2.29
CA VAL A 53 -0.96 -27.79 -2.12
C VAL A 53 0.10 -28.85 -2.43
N THR A 54 1.22 -28.47 -3.07
CA THR A 54 2.26 -29.42 -3.47
C THR A 54 3.62 -29.02 -2.91
N SER A 55 4.46 -30.00 -2.61
CA SER A 55 5.83 -29.75 -2.21
C SER A 55 6.65 -29.14 -3.34
N GLY A 56 7.39 -28.07 -3.07
CA GLY A 56 8.26 -27.41 -4.04
C GLY A 56 8.16 -25.90 -3.99
N HIS A 57 8.81 -25.24 -4.92
CA HIS A 57 8.77 -23.80 -5.08
C HIS A 57 7.82 -23.43 -6.21
N SER A 58 7.01 -22.39 -6.02
CA SER A 58 6.27 -21.75 -7.09
C SER A 58 6.40 -20.24 -7.03
N THR A 59 6.28 -19.59 -8.17
CA THR A 59 6.20 -18.15 -8.25
C THR A 59 4.75 -17.70 -8.04
N PHE A 60 4.59 -16.60 -7.32
CA PHE A 60 3.34 -15.91 -7.15
C PHE A 60 3.44 -14.51 -7.76
N ASP A 61 2.43 -14.13 -8.53
CA ASP A 61 2.30 -12.84 -9.16
C ASP A 61 0.89 -12.30 -8.89
N GLY A 62 0.80 -11.26 -8.07
CA GLY A 62 -0.46 -10.63 -7.66
C GLY A 62 -0.50 -9.16 -8.05
N THR A 63 -1.60 -8.76 -8.71
CA THR A 63 -1.80 -7.40 -9.17
C THR A 63 -3.10 -6.84 -8.61
N ARG A 64 -3.08 -5.57 -8.19
CA ARG A 64 -4.25 -4.85 -7.71
C ARG A 64 -4.21 -3.41 -8.21
N ASP A 65 -5.35 -2.92 -8.69
CA ASP A 65 -5.58 -1.53 -9.03
C ASP A 65 -6.55 -0.90 -8.04
N ILE A 66 -6.21 0.29 -7.56
CA ILE A 66 -7.07 1.10 -6.68
C ILE A 66 -7.32 2.43 -7.35
N ASP A 67 -8.58 2.77 -7.56
CA ASP A 67 -9.03 4.07 -8.07
C ASP A 67 -9.63 4.87 -6.90
N PHE A 68 -8.95 5.94 -6.52
CA PHE A 68 -9.39 6.81 -5.41
C PHE A 68 -10.43 7.85 -5.84
N GLY A 69 -10.58 8.07 -7.14
CA GLY A 69 -11.47 9.09 -7.72
C GLY A 69 -12.82 8.57 -8.21
N SER A 70 -13.16 7.31 -7.94
CA SER A 70 -14.31 6.64 -8.57
C SER A 70 -15.69 7.15 -8.12
N HIS A 71 -15.80 7.78 -6.95
CA HIS A 71 -17.09 8.15 -6.36
C HIS A 71 -17.51 9.60 -6.61
N ASP A 72 -16.58 10.54 -6.56
CA ASP A 72 -16.88 11.97 -6.58
C ASP A 72 -15.99 12.77 -7.54
N GLY A 73 -15.15 12.10 -8.30
CA GLY A 73 -14.21 12.72 -9.23
C GLY A 73 -12.99 13.36 -8.59
N HIS A 74 -12.83 13.22 -7.27
CA HIS A 74 -11.68 13.67 -6.51
C HIS A 74 -10.89 12.49 -5.98
N GLY A 75 -9.56 12.57 -6.03
CA GLY A 75 -8.68 11.60 -5.44
C GLY A 75 -8.54 11.79 -3.92
N LEU A 76 -7.67 10.99 -3.33
CA LEU A 76 -7.33 11.10 -1.91
C LEU A 76 -6.30 12.22 -1.71
N LEU A 77 -6.64 13.21 -0.89
CA LEU A 77 -5.75 14.32 -0.55
C LEU A 77 -4.71 13.88 0.48
N ILE A 78 -3.44 14.13 0.18
CA ILE A 78 -2.31 13.81 1.04
C ILE A 78 -1.55 15.10 1.32
N GLY A 79 -1.55 15.50 2.60
CA GLY A 79 -0.93 16.74 3.08
C GLY A 79 0.50 16.58 3.60
N THR A 80 0.99 15.36 3.74
CA THR A 80 2.34 15.09 4.22
C THR A 80 3.35 15.15 3.08
N ASP A 81 4.60 15.46 3.42
CA ASP A 81 5.70 15.58 2.45
C ASP A 81 6.22 14.21 1.96
N SER A 82 5.82 13.13 2.63
CA SER A 82 6.33 11.80 2.36
C SER A 82 5.22 10.75 2.47
N ILE A 83 5.34 9.73 1.65
CA ILE A 83 4.57 8.50 1.72
C ILE A 83 5.53 7.37 2.09
N TRP A 84 5.12 6.54 3.01
CA TRP A 84 5.89 5.40 3.51
C TRP A 84 5.29 4.10 3.01
N VAL A 85 6.15 3.21 2.54
CA VAL A 85 5.74 1.89 2.04
C VAL A 85 6.43 0.83 2.89
N ALA A 86 5.64 -0.11 3.41
CA ALA A 86 6.13 -1.27 4.14
C ALA A 86 5.66 -2.55 3.47
N LEU A 87 6.54 -3.52 3.38
CA LEU A 87 6.25 -4.89 2.93
C LEU A 87 6.69 -5.86 4.01
N GLU A 88 5.79 -6.72 4.42
CA GLU A 88 6.07 -7.83 5.35
C GLU A 88 5.69 -9.15 4.67
N THR A 89 6.56 -10.14 4.78
CA THR A 89 6.35 -11.46 4.19
C THR A 89 6.64 -12.56 5.19
N VAL A 90 5.87 -13.64 5.14
CA VAL A 90 6.04 -14.83 5.99
C VAL A 90 6.08 -16.06 5.11
N ASP A 91 7.02 -16.96 5.39
CA ASP A 91 7.19 -18.24 4.70
C ASP A 91 7.31 -18.12 3.17
N THR A 92 7.97 -17.07 2.72
CA THR A 92 8.23 -16.82 1.30
C THR A 92 9.66 -17.16 0.92
N GLY A 93 9.91 -17.29 -0.38
CA GLY A 93 11.26 -17.45 -0.92
C GLY A 93 12.09 -16.17 -0.81
N ALA A 94 13.36 -16.26 -1.18
CA ALA A 94 14.31 -15.14 -1.08
C ALA A 94 14.05 -14.02 -2.11
N GLN A 95 13.24 -14.26 -3.14
CA GLN A 95 12.98 -13.32 -4.23
C GLN A 95 11.54 -12.80 -4.14
N ASN A 96 11.35 -11.77 -3.33
CA ASN A 96 10.08 -11.08 -3.23
C ASN A 96 10.23 -9.63 -3.61
N SER A 97 9.30 -9.11 -4.39
CA SER A 97 9.28 -7.71 -4.78
C SER A 97 7.88 -7.13 -4.74
N LEU A 98 7.81 -5.88 -4.32
CA LEU A 98 6.62 -5.05 -4.40
C LEU A 98 6.92 -3.93 -5.38
N HIS A 99 6.11 -3.85 -6.43
CA HIS A 99 6.12 -2.74 -7.37
C HIS A 99 4.89 -1.87 -7.12
N LEU A 100 5.11 -0.59 -6.96
CA LEU A 100 4.07 0.37 -6.66
C LEU A 100 4.17 1.56 -7.61
N ASP A 101 3.16 1.73 -8.45
CA ASP A 101 3.00 2.88 -9.31
C ASP A 101 1.86 3.75 -8.79
N LEU A 102 2.16 5.02 -8.54
CA LEU A 102 1.20 5.99 -8.03
C LEU A 102 0.95 7.08 -9.07
N GLU A 103 -0.30 7.24 -9.45
CA GLU A 103 -0.75 8.35 -10.27
C GLU A 103 -1.30 9.45 -9.36
N TYR A 104 -0.72 10.64 -9.45
CA TYR A 104 -1.09 11.77 -8.60
C TYR A 104 -1.03 13.09 -9.38
N ARG A 105 -1.68 14.10 -8.83
CA ARG A 105 -1.52 15.49 -9.29
C ARG A 105 -1.24 16.42 -8.10
N ILE A 106 -0.55 17.51 -8.38
CA ILE A 106 -0.30 18.54 -7.37
C ILE A 106 -1.44 19.53 -7.45
N ILE A 107 -2.04 19.83 -6.31
CA ILE A 107 -3.16 20.77 -6.20
C ILE A 107 -2.83 21.86 -5.19
N THR A 108 -3.47 23.02 -5.38
CA THR A 108 -3.44 24.11 -4.42
C THR A 108 -4.74 24.10 -3.62
N VAL A 109 -4.62 24.14 -2.31
CA VAL A 109 -5.74 24.20 -1.37
C VAL A 109 -5.62 25.42 -0.48
N SER A 110 -6.72 25.86 0.13
CA SER A 110 -6.68 26.92 1.11
C SER A 110 -5.89 26.52 2.36
N ALA A 111 -5.38 27.50 3.11
CA ALA A 111 -4.66 27.24 4.36
C ALA A 111 -5.53 26.47 5.39
N ALA A 112 -6.82 26.76 5.47
CA ALA A 112 -7.75 26.06 6.35
C ALA A 112 -7.94 24.59 5.96
N GLU A 113 -8.12 24.31 4.67
CA GLU A 113 -8.21 22.93 4.15
C GLU A 113 -6.91 22.17 4.39
N TYR A 114 -5.76 22.80 4.13
CA TYR A 114 -4.46 22.20 4.38
C TYR A 114 -4.26 21.78 5.84
N ILE A 115 -4.59 22.65 6.79
CA ILE A 115 -4.49 22.36 8.22
C ILE A 115 -5.42 21.20 8.59
N GLY A 116 -6.67 21.21 8.11
CA GLY A 116 -7.62 20.14 8.37
C GLY A 116 -7.15 18.78 7.87
N ILE A 117 -6.56 18.72 6.68
CA ILE A 117 -6.04 17.48 6.09
C ILE A 117 -4.84 16.96 6.88
N ILE A 118 -3.88 17.83 7.21
CA ILE A 118 -2.70 17.43 8.00
C ILE A 118 -3.12 16.88 9.36
N GLN A 119 -4.04 17.53 10.05
CA GLN A 119 -4.50 17.06 11.35
C GLN A 119 -5.17 15.69 11.28
N SER A 120 -5.83 15.36 10.19
CA SER A 120 -6.47 14.06 10.00
C SER A 120 -5.49 12.93 9.66
N GLN A 121 -4.27 13.26 9.22
CA GLN A 121 -3.26 12.32 8.72
C GLN A 121 -2.05 12.14 9.66
N GLN A 122 -2.06 12.81 10.79
CA GLN A 122 -0.97 12.72 11.79
C GLN A 122 -1.27 11.75 12.95
#